data_a9efd02d8b459a965d7a4f1f6f30d823
#
_entry.id   a9efd02d8b459a965d7a4f1f6f30d823
#
_cell.length_a   1.000
_cell.length_b   1.000
_cell.length_c   1.000
_cell.angle_alpha   90.00
_cell.angle_beta   90.00
_cell.angle_gamma   90.00
#
_symmetry.space_group_name_H-M   'P 1'
#
loop_
_entity.id
_entity.type
_entity.pdbx_description
1 polymer ?
#
loop_
_entity_poly.entity_id
_entity_poly.type
_entity_poly.pdbx_seq_one_letter_code
_entity_poly.pdbx_strand_id
1 'polypeptide(L)'
;SSDVYKRQVKENGRTLHNGIVLPEQWPPSMIDDGVRREMSLPYISNKPTVISVNLGRQLFVDDFLIAETDMERVSHKAMFYENNPVLAPDKEWEYTFERAPYAAPFSDGIWYDESEQKFKMWYLAGAGSMHKHRQSFYTCYAESKDGKHWEKVNMDIVPGTNIVDTCDRDAATVWLDKMCPEPEKRFKLFNVEKHSGGWKIILKYSKDGIHWSEGVAQSGPVGDRTTAFYNPFTQKWAISLRQGSKADGRSRGYLENEDPEMAVSVAHSLAKGIKDKNIVLWFTPSDKELPHPEFPDVRPAIYNFDAMPYESVMLGFYAMWKGPENDLCGKLGIQKRNEIGMGYSRDGFHFYRPSYEPVMGVNETEGAWNWGNMQSVIGVPLIVGDSLYLYSSGRMKNKVMWDGFTSTGLATLRRDGFVSMHTDTEGVLVTEKIKFDGNHFFVNAQAKDLQVEIMDENGNVITGFSREDCKEMNDLNSTKQLVTWKSGKKLAALSGKIVKVKFYVTCGDLYAFWISPWDTGESRGYTGGGGPGLNPCGIDIK
;
A
#
# COMPACT_ATOMS: atom_id res chain seq x y z
N SER A 1 -19.97 -15.82 -10.28
CA SER A 1 -18.63 -15.66 -9.81
C SER A 1 -17.95 -14.44 -10.41
N SER A 2 -16.67 -14.49 -10.83
CA SER A 2 -15.91 -13.31 -11.31
C SER A 2 -16.52 -12.62 -12.54
N ASP A 3 -17.20 -13.36 -13.41
CA ASP A 3 -17.81 -12.78 -14.61
C ASP A 3 -19.12 -12.05 -14.33
N VAL A 4 -19.86 -12.50 -13.33
CA VAL A 4 -21.07 -11.79 -12.86
C VAL A 4 -20.68 -10.48 -12.20
N TYR A 5 -19.61 -10.49 -11.40
CA TYR A 5 -19.06 -9.31 -10.76
C TYR A 5 -18.53 -8.31 -11.80
N LYS A 6 -17.77 -8.80 -12.78
CA LYS A 6 -17.28 -7.97 -13.89
C LYS A 6 -18.41 -7.38 -14.74
N ARG A 7 -19.50 -8.13 -14.95
CA ARG A 7 -20.69 -7.63 -15.64
C ARG A 7 -21.42 -6.57 -14.84
N GLN A 8 -21.62 -6.79 -13.54
CA GLN A 8 -22.34 -5.85 -12.67
C GLN A 8 -21.59 -4.53 -12.52
N VAL A 9 -20.26 -4.56 -12.43
CA VAL A 9 -19.40 -3.38 -12.43
C VAL A 9 -19.43 -2.68 -13.80
N LYS A 10 -19.53 -3.43 -14.90
CA LYS A 10 -19.65 -2.86 -16.25
C LYS A 10 -21.01 -2.23 -16.52
N GLU A 11 -22.10 -2.81 -16.03
CA GLU A 11 -23.47 -2.31 -16.25
C GLU A 11 -23.78 -1.08 -15.40
N ASN A 12 -23.25 -0.98 -14.19
CA ASN A 12 -23.47 0.16 -13.30
C ASN A 12 -22.25 1.09 -13.15
N GLY A 13 -21.10 0.75 -13.72
CA GLY A 13 -19.83 1.51 -13.83
C GLY A 13 -19.37 2.35 -12.65
N ARG A 14 -20.21 2.55 -11.65
CA ARG A 14 -20.10 3.54 -10.59
C ARG A 14 -20.29 2.96 -9.19
N THR A 15 -20.86 1.75 -9.06
CA THR A 15 -21.05 1.09 -7.77
C THR A 15 -19.88 0.15 -7.50
N LEU A 16 -19.18 0.37 -6.39
CA LEU A 16 -18.03 -0.44 -5.98
C LEU A 16 -18.50 -1.69 -5.22
N HIS A 17 -17.57 -2.64 -5.03
CA HIS A 17 -17.83 -3.91 -4.33
C HIS A 17 -18.46 -3.73 -2.94
N ASN A 18 -18.15 -2.63 -2.26
CA ASN A 18 -18.62 -2.33 -0.91
C ASN A 18 -19.94 -1.53 -0.88
N GLY A 19 -20.49 -1.19 -2.04
CA GLY A 19 -21.73 -0.44 -2.13
C GLY A 19 -21.56 1.07 -2.31
N ILE A 20 -20.34 1.57 -2.32
CA ILE A 20 -20.08 2.98 -2.61
C ILE A 20 -20.47 3.28 -4.06
N VAL A 21 -21.23 4.35 -4.27
CA VAL A 21 -21.58 4.85 -5.59
C VAL A 21 -20.71 6.06 -5.88
N LEU A 22 -19.88 5.96 -6.93
CA LEU A 22 -19.03 7.06 -7.35
C LEU A 22 -19.85 8.16 -8.03
N PRO A 23 -19.46 9.45 -7.89
CA PRO A 23 -20.13 10.54 -8.60
C PRO A 23 -19.91 10.46 -10.11
N GLU A 24 -20.74 11.17 -10.88
CA GLU A 24 -20.63 11.20 -12.36
C GLU A 24 -19.28 11.74 -12.82
N GLN A 25 -18.82 12.78 -12.18
CA GLN A 25 -17.50 13.34 -12.44
C GLN A 25 -16.46 12.63 -11.58
N TRP A 26 -15.65 11.82 -12.22
CA TRP A 26 -14.58 11.07 -11.59
C TRP A 26 -13.33 11.07 -12.48
N PRO A 27 -12.10 11.27 -11.96
CA PRO A 27 -11.80 11.58 -10.55
C PRO A 27 -12.26 12.96 -10.13
N PRO A 28 -12.54 13.19 -8.83
CA PRO A 28 -12.98 14.50 -8.35
C PRO A 28 -11.82 15.49 -8.30
N SER A 29 -12.15 16.77 -8.42
CA SER A 29 -11.18 17.86 -8.22
C SER A 29 -11.05 18.18 -6.74
N MET A 30 -9.82 18.26 -6.25
CA MET A 30 -9.51 18.70 -4.90
C MET A 30 -9.45 20.23 -4.81
N ILE A 31 -9.81 20.78 -3.65
CA ILE A 31 -9.71 22.22 -3.40
C ILE A 31 -8.23 22.60 -3.21
N ASP A 32 -7.75 23.58 -3.98
CA ASP A 32 -6.41 24.11 -3.89
C ASP A 32 -6.47 25.62 -3.60
N ASP A 33 -6.79 25.96 -2.34
CA ASP A 33 -6.98 27.35 -1.87
C ASP A 33 -5.86 27.84 -0.94
N GLY A 34 -4.79 27.07 -0.80
CA GLY A 34 -3.65 27.43 0.06
C GLY A 34 -3.82 27.02 1.52
N VAL A 35 -4.93 26.39 1.88
CA VAL A 35 -5.18 25.94 3.25
C VAL A 35 -4.89 24.44 3.36
N ARG A 36 -4.06 24.08 4.33
CA ARG A 36 -3.81 22.67 4.64
C ARG A 36 -4.98 22.11 5.46
N ARG A 37 -5.50 20.98 5.03
CA ARG A 37 -6.60 20.26 5.69
C ARG A 37 -6.53 18.78 5.46
N GLU A 38 -7.18 18.00 6.29
CA GLU A 38 -7.38 16.58 6.04
C GLU A 38 -8.21 16.37 4.77
N MET A 39 -7.93 15.28 4.07
CA MET A 39 -8.71 14.89 2.92
C MET A 39 -10.14 14.53 3.31
N SER A 40 -11.11 15.13 2.65
CA SER A 40 -12.53 14.78 2.85
C SER A 40 -12.81 13.37 2.35
N LEU A 41 -13.66 12.65 3.08
CA LEU A 41 -14.01 11.26 2.77
C LEU A 41 -15.51 11.17 2.47
N PRO A 42 -15.92 11.24 1.19
CA PRO A 42 -17.34 11.21 0.83
C PRO A 42 -18.06 9.96 1.32
N TYR A 43 -17.39 8.81 1.29
CA TYR A 43 -17.98 7.53 1.72
C TYR A 43 -18.12 7.40 3.25
N ILE A 44 -17.56 8.32 4.03
CA ILE A 44 -17.78 8.42 5.47
C ILE A 44 -18.93 9.42 5.75
N SER A 45 -18.91 10.57 5.07
CA SER A 45 -19.96 11.58 5.20
C SER A 45 -21.31 11.09 4.72
N ASN A 46 -21.32 10.22 3.72
CA ASN A 46 -22.52 9.63 3.12
C ASN A 46 -22.24 8.15 2.80
N LYS A 47 -22.40 7.31 3.82
CA LYS A 47 -22.15 5.87 3.70
C LYS A 47 -23.24 5.21 2.85
N PRO A 48 -22.95 4.08 2.17
CA PRO A 48 -23.98 3.23 1.60
C PRO A 48 -25.01 2.82 2.65
N THR A 49 -26.28 2.71 2.27
CA THR A 49 -27.33 2.23 3.19
C THR A 49 -27.05 0.82 3.67
N VAL A 50 -26.49 -0.01 2.78
CA VAL A 50 -26.04 -1.38 3.08
C VAL A 50 -24.65 -1.56 2.50
N ILE A 51 -23.72 -2.05 3.31
CA ILE A 51 -22.36 -2.34 2.90
C ILE A 51 -22.27 -3.81 2.50
N SER A 52 -21.86 -4.08 1.28
CA SER A 52 -21.52 -5.44 0.85
C SER A 52 -20.15 -5.83 1.40
N VAL A 53 -20.08 -6.96 2.11
CA VAL A 53 -18.84 -7.44 2.75
C VAL A 53 -18.35 -8.76 2.13
N ASN A 54 -18.68 -9.02 0.87
CA ASN A 54 -18.31 -10.25 0.18
C ASN A 54 -16.85 -10.32 -0.24
N LEU A 55 -16.20 -9.16 -0.40
CA LEU A 55 -14.83 -9.09 -0.89
C LEU A 55 -13.89 -8.74 0.25
N GLY A 56 -13.07 -9.70 0.64
CA GLY A 56 -11.93 -9.46 1.51
C GLY A 56 -12.24 -9.39 3.00
N ARG A 57 -11.19 -9.41 3.77
CA ARG A 57 -11.24 -9.11 5.20
C ARG A 57 -11.67 -7.67 5.37
N GLN A 58 -12.61 -7.45 6.28
CA GLN A 58 -13.16 -6.13 6.59
C GLN A 58 -12.33 -5.51 7.71
N LEU A 59 -11.53 -4.50 7.38
CA LEU A 59 -10.61 -3.86 8.32
C LEU A 59 -11.23 -2.60 8.93
N PHE A 60 -10.98 -2.40 10.23
CA PHE A 60 -11.48 -1.26 10.98
C PHE A 60 -10.53 -0.06 10.94
N VAL A 61 -10.08 0.28 9.75
CA VAL A 61 -9.10 1.35 9.50
C VAL A 61 -9.71 2.76 9.59
N ASP A 62 -11.01 2.85 9.49
CA ASP A 62 -11.83 4.07 9.57
C ASP A 62 -13.21 3.72 10.13
N ASP A 63 -14.13 4.67 10.13
CA ASP A 63 -15.48 4.47 10.65
C ASP A 63 -16.48 3.93 9.62
N PHE A 64 -16.02 3.54 8.44
CA PHE A 64 -16.91 3.08 7.36
C PHE A 64 -17.83 1.92 7.78
N LEU A 65 -17.25 0.91 8.45
CA LEU A 65 -17.98 -0.28 8.90
C LEU A 65 -18.70 -0.10 10.24
N ILE A 66 -18.44 0.99 10.96
CA ILE A 66 -18.82 1.14 12.37
C ILE A 66 -20.02 2.06 12.50
N ALA A 67 -21.13 1.55 13.06
CA ALA A 67 -22.27 2.37 13.44
C ALA A 67 -22.06 2.99 14.81
N GLU A 68 -21.60 2.21 15.79
CA GLU A 68 -21.31 2.68 17.13
C GLU A 68 -20.24 1.81 17.81
N THR A 69 -19.43 2.43 18.65
CA THR A 69 -18.43 1.73 19.46
C THR A 69 -18.00 2.61 20.62
N ASP A 70 -17.63 1.98 21.73
CA ASP A 70 -16.92 2.61 22.85
C ASP A 70 -15.43 2.23 22.88
N MET A 71 -14.97 1.51 21.85
CA MET A 71 -13.57 1.12 21.71
C MET A 71 -12.76 2.24 21.06
N GLU A 72 -11.43 2.19 21.25
CA GLU A 72 -10.50 3.17 20.71
C GLU A 72 -9.75 2.61 19.50
N ARG A 73 -9.60 3.43 18.45
CA ARG A 73 -8.78 3.06 17.28
C ARG A 73 -7.31 3.27 17.59
N VAL A 74 -6.52 2.25 17.34
CA VAL A 74 -5.07 2.27 17.55
C VAL A 74 -4.36 1.93 16.25
N SER A 75 -3.43 2.80 15.85
CA SER A 75 -2.53 2.55 14.72
C SER A 75 -1.25 1.89 15.23
N HIS A 76 -0.77 0.86 14.52
CA HIS A 76 0.39 0.10 14.91
C HIS A 76 1.60 0.45 14.06
N LYS A 77 2.76 0.56 14.69
CA LYS A 77 4.05 0.72 14.02
C LYS A 77 4.59 -0.64 13.61
N ALA A 78 5.22 -0.69 12.44
CA ALA A 78 5.92 -1.90 12.03
C ALA A 78 7.20 -2.08 12.86
N MET A 79 7.55 -3.34 13.12
CA MET A 79 8.76 -3.69 13.85
C MET A 79 9.88 -4.00 12.87
N PHE A 80 10.98 -3.26 12.96
CA PHE A 80 12.14 -3.53 12.12
C PHE A 80 12.77 -4.88 12.47
N TYR A 81 13.13 -5.60 11.40
CA TYR A 81 13.87 -6.85 11.50
C TYR A 81 15.25 -6.59 12.13
N GLU A 82 15.63 -7.39 13.11
CA GLU A 82 16.86 -7.17 13.89
C GLU A 82 18.15 -7.28 13.06
N ASN A 83 18.12 -8.05 11.98
CA ASN A 83 19.28 -8.25 11.10
C ASN A 83 19.25 -7.37 9.83
N ASN A 84 18.58 -6.22 9.90
CA ASN A 84 18.63 -5.24 8.83
C ASN A 84 20.02 -4.63 8.66
N PRO A 85 20.41 -4.23 7.44
CA PRO A 85 19.63 -4.33 6.19
C PRO A 85 19.59 -5.75 5.63
N VAL A 86 18.49 -6.10 4.92
CA VAL A 86 18.37 -7.40 4.24
C VAL A 86 19.02 -7.40 2.86
N LEU A 87 19.24 -6.22 2.28
CA LEU A 87 19.96 -6.03 1.04
C LEU A 87 20.76 -4.73 1.12
N ALA A 88 22.05 -4.82 0.88
CA ALA A 88 22.98 -3.69 0.95
C ALA A 88 23.90 -3.69 -0.26
N PRO A 89 24.47 -2.53 -0.63
CA PRO A 89 25.42 -2.46 -1.73
C PRO A 89 26.67 -3.30 -1.46
N ASP A 90 27.01 -4.18 -2.39
CA ASP A 90 28.22 -5.02 -2.34
C ASP A 90 28.77 -5.33 -3.74
N LYS A 91 28.17 -4.76 -4.79
CA LYS A 91 28.57 -4.97 -6.17
C LYS A 91 29.10 -3.67 -6.78
N GLU A 92 30.05 -3.80 -7.72
CA GLU A 92 30.69 -2.65 -8.36
C GLU A 92 29.67 -1.70 -9.00
N TRP A 93 28.67 -2.23 -9.67
CA TRP A 93 27.64 -1.43 -10.36
C TRP A 93 26.64 -0.77 -9.42
N GLU A 94 26.68 -1.03 -8.13
CA GLU A 94 25.82 -0.40 -7.12
C GLU A 94 26.43 0.90 -6.58
N TYR A 95 27.62 1.26 -7.03
CA TYR A 95 28.27 2.49 -6.61
C TYR A 95 28.01 3.62 -7.61
N THR A 96 27.88 4.84 -7.11
CA THR A 96 27.79 6.04 -7.93
C THR A 96 29.13 6.77 -7.92
N PHE A 97 29.43 7.53 -8.99
CA PHE A 97 30.69 8.21 -9.14
C PHE A 97 31.04 9.21 -8.03
N GLU A 98 30.05 10.00 -7.60
CA GLU A 98 30.19 11.07 -6.61
C GLU A 98 29.38 10.88 -5.35
N ARG A 99 28.75 9.72 -5.18
CA ARG A 99 27.85 9.43 -4.05
C ARG A 99 28.12 8.05 -3.49
N ALA A 100 27.62 7.84 -2.29
CA ALA A 100 27.65 6.54 -1.66
C ALA A 100 26.85 5.48 -2.44
N PRO A 101 27.16 4.21 -2.22
CA PRO A 101 26.49 3.12 -2.92
C PRO A 101 25.00 3.02 -2.64
N TYR A 102 24.25 2.52 -3.63
CA TYR A 102 22.82 2.30 -3.57
C TYR A 102 22.47 0.85 -3.89
N ALA A 103 21.66 0.23 -3.04
CA ALA A 103 20.97 -1.01 -3.29
C ALA A 103 19.63 -0.96 -2.54
N ALA A 104 18.66 -0.28 -3.11
CA ALA A 104 17.39 -0.04 -2.46
C ALA A 104 16.27 0.16 -3.48
N PRO A 105 15.08 -0.37 -3.21
CA PRO A 105 13.99 -0.36 -4.19
C PRO A 105 13.26 0.97 -4.29
N PHE A 106 13.26 1.81 -3.27
CA PHE A 106 12.38 2.96 -3.18
C PHE A 106 10.93 2.56 -3.46
N SER A 107 10.39 2.87 -4.64
CA SER A 107 9.04 2.46 -5.05
C SER A 107 9.04 1.35 -6.10
N ASP A 108 10.18 0.74 -6.41
CA ASP A 108 10.30 -0.16 -7.56
C ASP A 108 9.38 -1.37 -7.46
N GLY A 109 9.56 -2.22 -6.47
CA GLY A 109 8.65 -3.33 -6.23
C GLY A 109 9.32 -4.53 -5.57
N ILE A 110 8.59 -5.12 -4.65
CA ILE A 110 8.87 -6.46 -4.12
C ILE A 110 7.56 -7.24 -4.17
N TRP A 111 7.60 -8.40 -4.82
CA TRP A 111 6.45 -9.24 -5.03
C TRP A 111 6.77 -10.68 -4.68
N TYR A 112 5.79 -11.42 -4.19
CA TYR A 112 5.89 -12.86 -4.13
C TYR A 112 5.22 -13.45 -5.36
N ASP A 113 5.99 -14.23 -6.11
CA ASP A 113 5.49 -14.96 -7.29
C ASP A 113 5.17 -16.39 -6.86
N GLU A 114 3.89 -16.66 -6.62
CA GLU A 114 3.43 -17.98 -6.15
C GLU A 114 3.67 -19.07 -7.19
N SER A 115 3.70 -18.69 -8.48
CA SER A 115 3.97 -19.65 -9.57
C SER A 115 5.40 -20.19 -9.50
N GLU A 116 6.35 -19.38 -9.06
CA GLU A 116 7.76 -19.77 -8.90
C GLU A 116 8.16 -19.96 -7.44
N GLN A 117 7.25 -19.69 -6.50
CA GLN A 117 7.46 -19.83 -5.05
C GLN A 117 8.69 -19.08 -4.55
N LYS A 118 8.82 -17.82 -4.94
CA LYS A 118 9.92 -16.96 -4.51
C LYS A 118 9.51 -15.49 -4.40
N PHE A 119 10.23 -14.78 -3.53
CA PHE A 119 10.18 -13.33 -3.43
C PHE A 119 11.09 -12.74 -4.51
N LYS A 120 10.62 -11.72 -5.19
CA LYS A 120 11.34 -11.01 -6.25
C LYS A 120 11.40 -9.53 -5.93
N MET A 121 12.59 -8.96 -6.01
CA MET A 121 12.83 -7.55 -5.73
C MET A 121 13.49 -6.88 -6.94
N TRP A 122 12.94 -5.75 -7.33
CA TRP A 122 13.59 -4.81 -8.26
C TRP A 122 14.05 -3.63 -7.44
N TYR A 123 15.28 -3.17 -7.68
CA TYR A 123 15.84 -2.10 -6.88
C TYR A 123 16.72 -1.18 -7.71
N LEU A 124 16.88 0.03 -7.20
CA LEU A 124 17.75 1.04 -7.77
C LEU A 124 19.18 0.78 -7.32
N ALA A 125 20.08 0.72 -8.28
CA ALA A 125 21.51 0.60 -8.05
C ALA A 125 22.24 1.78 -8.67
N GLY A 126 23.30 2.25 -8.03
CA GLY A 126 24.19 3.23 -8.60
C GLY A 126 25.03 2.62 -9.74
N ALA A 127 25.32 3.40 -10.77
CA ALA A 127 26.07 2.94 -11.94
C ALA A 127 27.44 3.61 -12.08
N GLY A 128 27.99 4.14 -10.98
CA GLY A 128 29.20 4.96 -11.01
C GLY A 128 30.41 4.32 -11.66
N SER A 129 30.63 3.04 -11.42
CA SER A 129 31.76 2.32 -12.02
C SER A 129 31.62 2.08 -13.52
N MET A 130 30.39 2.07 -14.03
CA MET A 130 30.07 1.87 -15.45
C MET A 130 29.99 3.19 -16.22
N HIS A 131 29.73 4.30 -15.55
CA HIS A 131 29.57 5.64 -16.13
C HIS A 131 30.38 6.67 -15.35
N LYS A 132 31.66 6.66 -15.51
CA LYS A 132 32.65 7.42 -14.70
C LYS A 132 32.46 8.93 -14.61
N HIS A 133 31.70 9.53 -15.52
CA HIS A 133 31.57 10.98 -15.60
C HIS A 133 30.12 11.49 -15.39
N ARG A 134 29.22 10.60 -15.00
CA ARG A 134 27.83 11.00 -14.79
C ARG A 134 27.16 10.09 -13.78
N GLN A 135 26.32 10.68 -12.97
CA GLN A 135 25.49 9.94 -12.06
C GLN A 135 24.35 9.27 -12.85
N SER A 136 24.34 7.96 -12.84
CA SER A 136 23.30 7.14 -13.47
C SER A 136 22.85 6.08 -12.50
N PHE A 137 21.59 5.68 -12.61
CA PHE A 137 21.03 4.60 -11.83
C PHE A 137 20.44 3.55 -12.76
N TYR A 138 20.74 2.30 -12.45
CA TYR A 138 20.21 1.14 -13.14
C TYR A 138 19.16 0.45 -12.29
N THR A 139 18.35 -0.40 -12.92
CA THR A 139 17.44 -1.29 -12.23
C THR A 139 18.09 -2.67 -12.13
N CYS A 140 18.21 -3.15 -10.91
CA CYS A 140 18.74 -4.48 -10.59
C CYS A 140 17.64 -5.39 -10.04
N TYR A 141 17.94 -6.69 -9.99
CA TYR A 141 17.02 -7.73 -9.54
C TYR A 141 17.68 -8.61 -8.49
N ALA A 142 16.90 -8.97 -7.48
CA ALA A 142 17.29 -9.97 -6.49
C ALA A 142 16.09 -10.86 -6.16
N GLU A 143 16.37 -12.06 -5.67
CA GLU A 143 15.33 -12.98 -5.28
C GLU A 143 15.62 -13.63 -3.93
N SER A 144 14.57 -14.14 -3.27
CA SER A 144 14.67 -14.75 -1.95
C SER A 144 13.64 -15.85 -1.79
N LYS A 145 13.99 -16.88 -1.01
CA LYS A 145 13.05 -17.95 -0.63
C LYS A 145 12.25 -17.59 0.61
N ASP A 146 12.79 -16.76 1.48
CA ASP A 146 12.21 -16.45 2.80
C ASP A 146 11.90 -14.94 3.02
N GLY A 147 12.28 -14.09 2.06
CA GLY A 147 12.11 -12.64 2.19
C GLY A 147 13.13 -11.94 3.07
N LYS A 148 14.09 -12.68 3.63
CA LYS A 148 15.14 -12.18 4.55
C LYS A 148 16.53 -12.32 3.97
N HIS A 149 16.80 -13.40 3.28
CA HIS A 149 18.06 -13.70 2.63
C HIS A 149 17.89 -13.55 1.12
N TRP A 150 18.51 -12.52 0.58
CA TRP A 150 18.37 -12.12 -0.82
C TRP A 150 19.60 -12.46 -1.63
N GLU A 151 19.39 -13.02 -2.82
CA GLU A 151 20.44 -13.39 -3.77
C GLU A 151 20.40 -12.45 -4.97
N LYS A 152 21.53 -11.84 -5.28
CA LYS A 152 21.74 -11.03 -6.49
C LYS A 152 22.18 -11.96 -7.61
N VAL A 153 21.20 -12.47 -8.36
CA VAL A 153 21.41 -13.50 -9.37
C VAL A 153 22.06 -12.92 -10.62
N ASN A 154 23.10 -13.58 -11.13
CA ASN A 154 23.70 -13.20 -12.40
C ASN A 154 22.72 -13.43 -13.56
N MET A 155 22.55 -12.41 -14.38
CA MET A 155 21.63 -12.36 -15.50
C MET A 155 22.38 -12.21 -16.83
N ASP A 156 21.66 -12.40 -17.92
CA ASP A 156 22.19 -12.32 -19.28
C ASP A 156 22.07 -10.93 -19.92
N ILE A 157 21.28 -10.04 -19.35
CA ILE A 157 21.05 -8.67 -19.88
C ILE A 157 22.38 -7.89 -19.89
N VAL A 158 23.05 -7.86 -18.76
CA VAL A 158 24.44 -7.39 -18.64
C VAL A 158 25.21 -8.55 -17.99
N PRO A 159 25.92 -9.35 -18.79
CA PRO A 159 26.52 -10.60 -18.30
C PRO A 159 27.40 -10.38 -17.06
N GLY A 160 27.28 -11.27 -16.09
CA GLY A 160 28.01 -11.20 -14.84
C GLY A 160 27.42 -10.23 -13.81
N THR A 161 26.29 -9.63 -14.11
CA THR A 161 25.59 -8.71 -13.20
C THR A 161 24.14 -9.13 -13.01
N ASN A 162 23.47 -8.52 -12.01
CA ASN A 162 22.03 -8.65 -11.80
C ASN A 162 21.25 -7.43 -12.33
N ILE A 163 21.83 -6.67 -13.25
CA ILE A 163 21.17 -5.54 -13.90
C ILE A 163 20.13 -6.08 -14.89
N VAL A 164 18.91 -5.57 -14.83
CA VAL A 164 17.82 -5.95 -15.73
C VAL A 164 17.35 -4.82 -16.65
N ASP A 165 17.72 -3.58 -16.33
CA ASP A 165 17.48 -2.41 -17.19
C ASP A 165 18.61 -1.41 -17.01
N THR A 166 19.18 -0.95 -18.13
CA THR A 166 20.33 -0.04 -18.15
C THR A 166 19.96 1.41 -18.39
N CYS A 167 18.68 1.71 -18.57
CA CYS A 167 18.24 3.09 -18.78
C CYS A 167 18.42 3.91 -17.51
N ASP A 168 19.04 5.09 -17.66
CA ASP A 168 19.18 6.03 -16.55
C ASP A 168 17.81 6.49 -16.08
N ARG A 169 17.55 6.41 -14.78
CA ARG A 169 16.21 6.53 -14.22
C ARG A 169 16.15 7.28 -12.90
N ASP A 170 14.99 7.79 -12.58
CA ASP A 170 14.63 8.24 -11.23
C ASP A 170 13.80 7.17 -10.55
N ALA A 171 12.48 7.32 -10.53
CA ALA A 171 11.57 6.33 -9.95
C ALA A 171 11.26 5.21 -10.94
N ALA A 172 10.82 4.09 -10.40
CA ALA A 172 10.22 3.02 -11.17
C ALA A 172 9.07 2.40 -10.37
N THR A 173 8.15 1.77 -11.07
CA THR A 173 7.17 0.86 -10.50
C THR A 173 7.20 -0.42 -11.30
N VAL A 174 7.51 -1.53 -10.64
CA VAL A 174 7.32 -2.86 -11.19
C VAL A 174 6.04 -3.42 -10.59
N TRP A 175 5.07 -3.71 -11.44
CA TRP A 175 3.79 -4.28 -11.03
C TRP A 175 3.65 -5.68 -11.57
N LEU A 176 3.48 -6.65 -10.66
CA LEU A 176 3.15 -8.02 -11.04
C LEU A 176 1.63 -8.13 -11.15
N ASP A 177 1.15 -8.07 -12.39
CA ASP A 177 -0.26 -8.16 -12.72
C ASP A 177 -0.67 -9.63 -12.82
N LYS A 178 -1.01 -10.20 -11.68
CA LYS A 178 -1.29 -11.64 -11.52
C LYS A 178 -2.53 -12.10 -12.27
N MET A 179 -3.42 -11.18 -12.60
CA MET A 179 -4.65 -11.46 -13.35
C MET A 179 -4.54 -11.15 -14.84
N CYS A 180 -3.38 -10.74 -15.32
CA CYS A 180 -3.18 -10.41 -16.72
C CYS A 180 -3.37 -11.66 -17.59
N PRO A 181 -4.28 -11.62 -18.59
CA PRO A 181 -4.51 -12.77 -19.46
C PRO A 181 -3.39 -13.00 -20.49
N GLU A 182 -2.53 -11.98 -20.68
CA GLU A 182 -1.42 -12.03 -21.62
C GLU A 182 -0.10 -12.27 -20.88
N PRO A 183 0.51 -13.45 -20.96
CA PRO A 183 1.75 -13.76 -20.21
C PRO A 183 2.89 -12.78 -20.48
N GLU A 184 3.00 -12.26 -21.69
CA GLU A 184 4.06 -11.34 -22.10
C GLU A 184 3.96 -9.95 -21.40
N LYS A 185 2.78 -9.63 -20.84
CA LYS A 185 2.50 -8.35 -20.17
C LYS A 185 2.31 -8.50 -18.66
N ARG A 186 2.61 -9.69 -18.12
CA ARG A 186 2.36 -10.01 -16.72
C ARG A 186 3.11 -9.09 -15.77
N PHE A 187 4.37 -8.80 -16.05
CA PHE A 187 5.14 -7.79 -15.33
C PHE A 187 5.14 -6.48 -16.11
N LYS A 188 4.83 -5.40 -15.43
CA LYS A 188 4.77 -4.06 -16.02
C LYS A 188 5.77 -3.17 -15.30
N LEU A 189 6.67 -2.55 -16.06
CA LEU A 189 7.65 -1.59 -15.56
C LEU A 189 7.26 -0.20 -16.04
N PHE A 190 6.91 0.66 -15.11
CA PHE A 190 6.71 2.08 -15.34
C PHE A 190 8.01 2.77 -14.93
N ASN A 191 8.90 2.97 -15.89
CA ASN A 191 10.25 3.47 -15.63
C ASN A 191 10.32 4.96 -15.92
N VAL A 192 10.69 5.80 -14.96
CA VAL A 192 10.87 7.24 -15.14
C VAL A 192 12.28 7.47 -15.63
N GLU A 193 12.44 7.53 -16.95
CA GLU A 193 13.73 7.59 -17.62
C GLU A 193 14.13 9.00 -17.99
N LYS A 194 15.42 9.24 -17.97
CA LYS A 194 15.99 10.53 -18.36
C LYS A 194 16.04 10.65 -19.88
N HIS A 195 15.36 11.67 -20.38
CA HIS A 195 15.34 12.03 -21.79
C HIS A 195 15.75 13.48 -21.98
N SER A 196 16.06 13.86 -23.21
CA SER A 196 16.27 15.25 -23.57
C SER A 196 14.99 16.07 -23.17
N GLY A 197 15.17 17.02 -22.27
CA GLY A 197 14.06 17.85 -21.75
C GLY A 197 13.44 17.36 -20.42
N GLY A 198 13.97 16.35 -19.78
CA GLY A 198 13.56 15.92 -18.44
C GLY A 198 13.24 14.44 -18.31
N TRP A 199 12.48 14.11 -17.28
CA TRP A 199 12.07 12.74 -17.01
C TRP A 199 10.77 12.40 -17.75
N LYS A 200 10.68 11.16 -18.26
CA LYS A 200 9.45 10.64 -18.90
C LYS A 200 9.21 9.22 -18.42
N ILE A 201 7.94 8.86 -18.26
CA ILE A 201 7.55 7.48 -17.97
C ILE A 201 7.66 6.69 -19.28
N ILE A 202 8.38 5.59 -19.23
CA ILE A 202 8.42 4.59 -20.31
C ILE A 202 7.83 3.31 -19.76
N LEU A 203 6.78 2.80 -20.38
CA LEU A 203 6.17 1.53 -19.99
C LEU A 203 6.79 0.39 -20.77
N LYS A 204 7.21 -0.65 -20.06
CA LYS A 204 7.78 -1.87 -20.63
C LYS A 204 7.07 -3.08 -20.05
N TYR A 205 7.01 -4.16 -20.83
CA TYR A 205 6.41 -5.42 -20.41
C TYR A 205 7.44 -6.54 -20.31
N SER A 206 7.15 -7.50 -19.45
CA SER A 206 7.98 -8.69 -19.30
C SER A 206 7.15 -9.89 -18.86
N LYS A 207 7.55 -11.06 -19.33
CA LYS A 207 6.98 -12.34 -18.91
C LYS A 207 7.54 -12.80 -17.56
N ASP A 208 8.79 -12.48 -17.28
CA ASP A 208 9.55 -13.01 -16.14
C ASP A 208 10.03 -11.93 -15.17
N GLY A 209 9.89 -10.63 -15.51
CA GLY A 209 10.39 -9.52 -14.72
C GLY A 209 11.89 -9.26 -14.90
N ILE A 210 12.53 -10.00 -15.78
CA ILE A 210 13.98 -9.94 -16.05
C ILE A 210 14.24 -9.42 -17.45
N HIS A 211 13.63 -10.04 -18.45
CA HIS A 211 13.73 -9.66 -19.86
C HIS A 211 12.59 -8.72 -20.21
N TRP A 212 12.92 -7.46 -20.42
CA TRP A 212 11.95 -6.39 -20.66
C TRP A 212 11.85 -6.04 -22.14
N SER A 213 10.63 -5.76 -22.58
CA SER A 213 10.38 -5.26 -23.94
C SER A 213 10.97 -3.87 -24.14
N GLU A 214 11.02 -3.42 -25.40
CA GLU A 214 11.14 -2.02 -25.70
C GLU A 214 9.97 -1.24 -25.12
N GLY A 215 10.10 0.09 -24.99
CA GLY A 215 9.01 0.94 -24.53
C GLY A 215 7.78 0.81 -25.42
N VAL A 216 6.63 0.51 -24.82
CA VAL A 216 5.34 0.37 -25.49
C VAL A 216 4.50 1.64 -25.40
N ALA A 217 4.81 2.51 -24.44
CA ALA A 217 4.17 3.81 -24.26
C ALA A 217 5.13 4.78 -23.61
N GLN A 218 4.97 6.06 -23.87
CA GLN A 218 5.79 7.15 -23.36
C GLN A 218 4.92 8.32 -22.94
N SER A 219 5.22 8.89 -21.78
CA SER A 219 4.56 10.10 -21.28
C SER A 219 5.19 11.38 -21.84
N GLY A 220 4.54 12.52 -21.58
CA GLY A 220 5.19 13.81 -21.58
C GLY A 220 6.16 13.97 -20.40
N PRO A 221 6.80 15.15 -20.23
CA PRO A 221 7.69 15.38 -19.10
C PRO A 221 6.96 15.23 -17.76
N VAL A 222 7.57 14.50 -16.81
CA VAL A 222 7.05 14.31 -15.45
C VAL A 222 8.11 14.70 -14.42
N GLY A 223 7.69 14.86 -13.16
CA GLY A 223 8.61 15.08 -12.04
C GLY A 223 9.23 13.78 -11.55
N ASP A 224 10.21 13.92 -10.67
CA ASP A 224 10.80 12.79 -9.96
C ASP A 224 9.76 12.11 -9.05
N ARG A 225 10.06 10.88 -8.64
CA ARG A 225 9.18 10.07 -7.78
C ARG A 225 7.77 9.84 -8.33
N THR A 226 7.61 9.87 -9.66
CA THR A 226 6.37 9.50 -10.34
C THR A 226 6.23 7.98 -10.34
N THR A 227 5.07 7.48 -9.92
CA THR A 227 4.80 6.05 -9.76
C THR A 227 3.44 5.69 -10.33
N ALA A 228 3.14 4.41 -10.40
CA ALA A 228 1.88 3.89 -10.91
C ALA A 228 1.33 2.80 -9.99
N PHE A 229 0.01 2.61 -10.01
CA PHE A 229 -0.63 1.50 -9.32
C PHE A 229 -1.93 1.10 -10.02
N TYR A 230 -2.42 -0.09 -9.72
CA TYR A 230 -3.70 -0.57 -10.21
C TYR A 230 -4.75 -0.54 -9.12
N ASN A 231 -5.89 0.10 -9.41
CA ASN A 231 -7.07 0.09 -8.56
C ASN A 231 -8.08 -0.92 -9.09
N PRO A 232 -8.19 -2.12 -8.50
CA PRO A 232 -9.13 -3.14 -8.98
C PRO A 232 -10.58 -2.81 -8.66
N PHE A 233 -10.85 -1.90 -7.72
CA PHE A 233 -12.21 -1.49 -7.37
C PHE A 233 -12.89 -0.74 -8.52
N THR A 234 -12.12 0.04 -9.26
CA THR A 234 -12.58 0.80 -10.43
C THR A 234 -12.03 0.22 -11.75
N GLN A 235 -11.14 -0.77 -11.68
CA GLN A 235 -10.44 -1.36 -12.84
C GLN A 235 -9.65 -0.30 -13.62
N LYS A 236 -8.92 0.54 -12.91
CA LYS A 236 -8.13 1.63 -13.47
C LYS A 236 -6.67 1.52 -13.07
N TRP A 237 -5.79 1.80 -14.02
CA TRP A 237 -4.40 2.14 -13.77
C TRP A 237 -4.32 3.62 -13.42
N ALA A 238 -3.64 3.92 -12.34
CA ALA A 238 -3.45 5.28 -11.86
C ALA A 238 -1.97 5.67 -11.91
N ILE A 239 -1.71 6.93 -12.27
CA ILE A 239 -0.37 7.51 -12.19
C ILE A 239 -0.36 8.51 -11.04
N SER A 240 0.59 8.33 -10.14
CA SER A 240 0.86 9.22 -9.01
C SER A 240 1.98 10.17 -9.41
N LEU A 241 1.63 11.43 -9.64
CA LEU A 241 2.52 12.45 -10.18
C LEU A 241 3.03 13.37 -9.07
N ARG A 242 4.29 13.78 -9.15
CA ARG A 242 4.76 14.91 -8.35
C ARG A 242 4.06 16.17 -8.82
N GLN A 243 3.45 16.90 -7.90
CA GLN A 243 2.74 18.14 -8.18
C GLN A 243 2.86 19.10 -7.01
N GLY A 244 2.96 20.41 -7.32
CA GLY A 244 2.85 21.44 -6.30
C GLY A 244 1.39 21.77 -6.00
N SER A 245 1.16 22.34 -4.83
CA SER A 245 -0.14 22.91 -4.44
C SER A 245 0.04 24.30 -3.85
N LYS A 246 -1.04 25.07 -3.80
CA LYS A 246 -1.03 26.40 -3.16
C LYS A 246 -0.84 26.30 -1.64
N ALA A 247 -1.14 25.15 -1.04
CA ALA A 247 -0.95 24.87 0.38
C ALA A 247 0.51 24.57 0.76
N ASP A 248 1.46 25.03 0.00
CA ASP A 248 2.90 24.83 0.11
C ASP A 248 3.41 23.47 -0.30
N GLY A 249 4.41 23.56 -1.12
CA GLY A 249 5.33 22.47 -1.36
C GLY A 249 4.75 21.33 -2.14
N ARG A 250 5.42 20.23 -1.97
CA ARG A 250 5.25 19.02 -2.76
C ARG A 250 4.01 18.25 -2.35
N SER A 251 3.20 17.94 -3.34
CA SER A 251 1.93 17.21 -3.24
C SER A 251 1.88 16.16 -4.34
N ARG A 252 0.73 15.47 -4.50
CA ARG A 252 0.55 14.46 -5.53
C ARG A 252 -0.60 14.83 -6.47
N GLY A 253 -0.34 14.67 -7.75
CA GLY A 253 -1.34 14.69 -8.80
C GLY A 253 -1.76 13.27 -9.17
N TYR A 254 -2.88 13.13 -9.84
CA TYR A 254 -3.49 11.85 -10.15
C TYR A 254 -4.15 11.87 -11.51
N LEU A 255 -3.96 10.79 -12.26
CA LEU A 255 -4.75 10.47 -13.44
C LEU A 255 -5.02 8.97 -13.47
N GLU A 256 -6.04 8.56 -14.18
CA GLU A 256 -6.38 7.16 -14.32
C GLU A 256 -6.85 6.81 -15.73
N ASN A 257 -6.65 5.57 -16.12
CA ASN A 257 -7.16 4.99 -17.37
C ASN A 257 -7.27 3.47 -17.23
N GLU A 258 -8.22 2.86 -17.92
CA GLU A 258 -8.38 1.41 -17.99
C GLU A 258 -7.17 0.72 -18.63
N ASP A 259 -6.54 1.39 -19.58
CA ASP A 259 -5.39 0.90 -20.31
C ASP A 259 -4.11 1.53 -19.75
N PRO A 260 -3.13 0.74 -19.28
CA PRO A 260 -1.89 1.28 -18.74
C PRO A 260 -1.08 2.04 -19.79
N GLU A 261 -1.13 1.65 -21.06
CA GLU A 261 -0.43 2.33 -22.14
C GLU A 261 -1.03 3.72 -22.35
N MET A 262 -2.35 3.83 -22.32
CA MET A 262 -3.04 5.11 -22.43
C MET A 262 -2.79 6.00 -21.20
N ALA A 263 -2.81 5.42 -19.99
CA ALA A 263 -2.53 6.16 -18.77
C ALA A 263 -1.15 6.82 -18.84
N VAL A 264 -0.14 6.08 -19.30
CA VAL A 264 1.21 6.61 -19.49
C VAL A 264 1.22 7.68 -20.58
N SER A 265 0.59 7.42 -21.73
CA SER A 265 0.63 8.31 -22.90
C SER A 265 0.07 9.70 -22.63
N VAL A 266 -0.92 9.82 -21.74
CA VAL A 266 -1.57 11.10 -21.42
C VAL A 266 -0.97 11.77 -20.18
N ALA A 267 -0.03 11.12 -19.49
CA ALA A 267 0.60 11.67 -18.29
C ALA A 267 1.62 12.75 -18.62
N HIS A 268 1.61 13.82 -17.85
CA HIS A 268 2.63 14.87 -17.88
C HIS A 268 2.56 15.69 -16.58
N SER A 269 3.65 16.36 -16.23
CA SER A 269 3.62 17.36 -15.16
C SER A 269 2.81 18.57 -15.58
N LEU A 270 2.00 19.08 -14.65
CA LEU A 270 1.33 20.35 -14.86
C LEU A 270 2.34 21.47 -14.58
N ALA A 271 2.81 22.14 -15.63
CA ALA A 271 3.54 23.38 -15.49
C ALA A 271 2.63 24.45 -14.86
N LYS A 272 3.21 25.47 -14.20
CA LYS A 272 2.42 26.59 -13.66
C LYS A 272 1.43 27.13 -14.69
N GLY A 273 0.15 27.09 -14.36
CA GLY A 273 -0.91 27.64 -15.20
C GLY A 273 -1.48 26.69 -16.26
N ILE A 274 -0.89 25.51 -16.46
CA ILE A 274 -1.44 24.50 -17.36
C ILE A 274 -2.42 23.63 -16.56
N LYS A 275 -3.67 23.62 -17.01
CA LYS A 275 -4.71 22.74 -16.47
C LYS A 275 -5.01 21.65 -17.48
N ASP A 276 -5.04 20.42 -17.02
CA ASP A 276 -5.51 19.28 -17.79
C ASP A 276 -6.70 18.67 -17.06
N LYS A 277 -7.82 18.53 -17.76
CA LYS A 277 -9.06 18.01 -17.19
C LYS A 277 -8.94 16.57 -16.67
N ASN A 278 -7.95 15.81 -17.16
CA ASN A 278 -7.73 14.41 -16.79
C ASN A 278 -6.74 14.25 -15.64
N ILE A 279 -6.02 15.31 -15.28
CA ILE A 279 -5.02 15.31 -14.20
C ILE A 279 -5.53 16.21 -13.08
N VAL A 280 -5.72 15.64 -11.91
CA VAL A 280 -6.26 16.37 -10.76
C VAL A 280 -5.22 16.43 -9.63
N LEU A 281 -5.30 17.47 -8.81
CA LEU A 281 -4.63 17.48 -7.52
C LEU A 281 -5.27 16.41 -6.65
N TRP A 282 -4.45 15.59 -6.00
CA TRP A 282 -4.94 14.39 -5.34
C TRP A 282 -4.67 14.37 -3.83
N PHE A 283 -3.40 14.33 -3.45
CA PHE A 283 -3.00 14.15 -2.07
C PHE A 283 -2.07 15.29 -1.66
N THR A 284 -2.49 16.05 -0.66
CA THR A 284 -1.78 17.24 -0.18
C THR A 284 -1.45 17.09 1.31
N PRO A 285 -0.43 17.80 1.80
CA PRO A 285 -0.17 17.85 3.24
C PRO A 285 -1.39 18.35 4.02
N SER A 286 -1.58 17.78 5.21
CA SER A 286 -2.61 18.17 6.16
C SER A 286 -2.07 19.21 7.15
N ASP A 287 -2.97 19.90 7.83
CA ASP A 287 -2.65 20.78 8.97
C ASP A 287 -2.15 20.01 10.21
N LYS A 288 -2.31 18.69 10.23
CA LYS A 288 -1.89 17.81 11.33
C LYS A 288 -0.54 17.13 11.13
N GLU A 289 0.21 17.46 10.07
CA GLU A 289 1.52 16.87 9.84
C GLU A 289 2.47 17.11 11.01
N LEU A 290 3.19 16.07 11.41
CA LEU A 290 4.18 16.16 12.48
C LEU A 290 5.51 16.70 11.90
N PRO A 291 6.06 17.81 12.43
CA PRO A 291 7.27 18.40 11.91
C PRO A 291 8.53 17.62 12.32
N HIS A 292 9.65 17.97 11.69
CA HIS A 292 10.97 17.51 12.12
C HIS A 292 11.23 17.98 13.57
N PRO A 293 11.68 17.09 14.48
CA PRO A 293 11.88 17.46 15.89
C PRO A 293 12.85 18.62 16.11
N GLU A 294 13.89 18.75 15.27
CA GLU A 294 14.91 19.79 15.38
C GLU A 294 14.65 21.01 14.47
N PHE A 295 13.70 20.90 13.53
CA PHE A 295 13.38 21.95 12.58
C PHE A 295 11.86 22.15 12.51
N PRO A 296 11.23 22.59 13.62
CA PRO A 296 9.76 22.65 13.72
C PRO A 296 9.12 23.68 12.78
N ASP A 297 9.90 24.65 12.28
CA ASP A 297 9.39 25.67 11.36
C ASP A 297 9.36 25.19 9.90
N VAL A 298 10.02 24.08 9.58
CA VAL A 298 9.93 23.49 8.24
C VAL A 298 8.58 22.81 8.09
N ARG A 299 7.82 23.24 7.08
CA ARG A 299 6.50 22.64 6.80
C ARG A 299 6.67 21.32 6.06
N PRO A 300 6.16 20.20 6.60
CA PRO A 300 6.26 18.91 5.92
C PRO A 300 5.57 18.90 4.56
N ALA A 301 6.06 18.07 3.65
CA ALA A 301 5.53 17.91 2.29
C ALA A 301 5.44 16.44 1.91
N ILE A 302 4.59 16.12 0.95
CA ILE A 302 4.43 14.76 0.44
C ILE A 302 5.53 14.50 -0.59
N TYR A 303 6.48 13.65 -0.23
CA TYR A 303 7.61 13.33 -1.11
C TYR A 303 7.20 12.37 -2.22
N ASN A 304 6.47 11.30 -1.88
CA ASN A 304 5.84 10.38 -2.82
C ASN A 304 4.62 9.72 -2.17
N PHE A 305 3.80 9.10 -3.01
CA PHE A 305 2.61 8.36 -2.57
C PHE A 305 2.38 7.17 -3.48
N ASP A 306 2.38 5.98 -2.89
CA ASP A 306 2.16 4.71 -3.58
C ASP A 306 0.93 4.02 -2.99
N ALA A 307 0.13 3.37 -3.83
CA ALA A 307 -1.07 2.68 -3.37
C ALA A 307 -1.10 1.23 -3.83
N MET A 308 -1.78 0.38 -3.05
CA MET A 308 -1.85 -1.06 -3.27
C MET A 308 -3.16 -1.62 -2.74
N PRO A 309 -3.88 -2.44 -3.52
CA PRO A 309 -5.03 -3.15 -2.98
C PRO A 309 -4.61 -4.24 -2.00
N TYR A 310 -5.30 -4.27 -0.87
CA TYR A 310 -5.11 -5.26 0.18
C TYR A 310 -6.46 -5.58 0.79
N GLU A 311 -6.87 -6.85 0.73
CA GLU A 311 -8.18 -7.30 1.22
C GLU A 311 -9.31 -6.45 0.62
N SER A 312 -10.08 -5.77 1.42
CA SER A 312 -11.21 -4.93 0.98
C SER A 312 -10.86 -3.45 0.81
N VAL A 313 -9.61 -3.06 1.00
CA VAL A 313 -9.19 -1.65 0.99
C VAL A 313 -8.01 -1.42 0.03
N MET A 314 -7.80 -0.15 -0.32
CA MET A 314 -6.55 0.31 -0.88
C MET A 314 -5.69 0.86 0.25
N LEU A 315 -4.45 0.40 0.35
CA LEU A 315 -3.45 0.95 1.24
C LEU A 315 -2.71 2.07 0.52
N GLY A 316 -2.47 3.17 1.20
CA GLY A 316 -1.62 4.25 0.74
C GLY A 316 -0.37 4.33 1.61
N PHE A 317 0.80 4.37 0.97
CA PHE A 317 2.07 4.57 1.64
C PHE A 317 2.68 5.86 1.12
N TYR A 318 3.05 6.76 2.03
CA TYR A 318 3.66 8.02 1.64
C TYR A 318 4.95 8.26 2.39
N ALA A 319 5.93 8.85 1.71
CA ALA A 319 7.11 9.40 2.35
C ALA A 319 6.82 10.87 2.67
N MET A 320 6.81 11.21 3.95
CA MET A 320 6.63 12.58 4.42
C MET A 320 7.99 13.23 4.55
N TRP A 321 8.27 14.21 3.69
CA TRP A 321 9.46 15.02 3.80
C TRP A 321 9.28 16.04 4.91
N LYS A 322 10.23 16.05 5.85
CA LYS A 322 10.22 16.97 7.02
C LYS A 322 11.40 17.93 7.01
N GLY A 323 12.20 17.91 5.96
CA GLY A 323 13.35 18.77 5.81
C GLY A 323 14.57 18.34 6.62
N PRO A 324 15.50 19.28 6.82
CA PRO A 324 15.56 20.60 6.18
C PRO A 324 15.94 20.54 4.71
N GLU A 325 16.02 21.69 4.06
CA GLU A 325 16.44 21.79 2.65
C GLU A 325 17.87 21.26 2.43
N ASN A 326 18.15 20.81 1.22
CA ASN A 326 19.40 20.13 0.87
C ASN A 326 20.64 20.94 1.23
N ASP A 327 20.63 22.26 1.01
CA ASP A 327 21.79 23.12 1.29
C ASP A 327 22.11 23.15 2.78
N LEU A 328 21.10 23.23 3.63
CA LEU A 328 21.28 23.19 5.07
C LEU A 328 21.72 21.82 5.55
N CYS A 329 21.17 20.75 4.97
CA CYS A 329 21.60 19.39 5.25
C CYS A 329 23.11 19.20 4.95
N GLY A 330 23.57 19.71 3.81
CA GLY A 330 24.99 19.66 3.43
C GLY A 330 25.88 20.41 4.41
N LYS A 331 25.47 21.57 4.86
CA LYS A 331 26.22 22.37 5.85
C LYS A 331 26.30 21.71 7.22
N LEU A 332 25.25 21.03 7.63
CA LEU A 332 25.15 20.40 8.96
C LEU A 332 25.65 18.94 8.98
N GLY A 333 25.92 18.34 7.82
CA GLY A 333 26.31 16.95 7.72
C GLY A 333 25.20 15.98 8.14
N ILE A 334 23.94 16.31 7.83
CA ILE A 334 22.78 15.48 8.12
C ILE A 334 22.03 15.13 6.85
N GLN A 335 21.16 14.15 6.93
CA GLN A 335 20.25 13.80 5.85
C GLN A 335 18.94 14.59 5.99
N LYS A 336 18.28 14.88 4.87
CA LYS A 336 16.90 15.30 4.90
C LYS A 336 16.04 14.17 5.46
N ARG A 337 15.10 14.49 6.32
CA ARG A 337 14.27 13.47 6.98
C ARG A 337 13.03 13.19 6.14
N ASN A 338 12.91 11.96 5.69
CA ASN A 338 11.67 11.38 5.21
C ASN A 338 11.32 10.21 6.12
N GLU A 339 10.04 10.08 6.43
CA GLU A 339 9.50 8.96 7.19
C GLU A 339 8.26 8.42 6.50
N ILE A 340 7.96 7.15 6.72
CA ILE A 340 6.90 6.47 5.98
C ILE A 340 5.62 6.44 6.82
N GLY A 341 4.55 7.01 6.27
CA GLY A 341 3.22 6.98 6.85
C GLY A 341 2.24 6.17 6.00
N MET A 342 1.07 5.91 6.56
CA MET A 342 0.02 5.15 5.87
C MET A 342 -1.33 5.85 5.91
N GLY A 343 -2.06 5.65 4.84
CA GLY A 343 -3.47 5.98 4.73
C GLY A 343 -4.27 4.83 4.13
N TYR A 344 -5.59 4.89 4.23
CA TYR A 344 -6.49 3.82 3.83
C TYR A 344 -7.64 4.38 3.02
N SER A 345 -8.07 3.65 1.99
CA SER A 345 -9.15 4.09 1.11
C SER A 345 -10.13 2.97 0.82
N ARG A 346 -11.41 3.35 0.71
CA ARG A 346 -12.50 2.45 0.28
C ARG A 346 -12.84 2.59 -1.20
N ASP A 347 -12.33 3.65 -1.85
CA ASP A 347 -12.59 3.91 -3.28
C ASP A 347 -11.30 4.00 -4.13
N GLY A 348 -10.13 4.00 -3.48
CA GLY A 348 -8.82 4.08 -4.14
C GLY A 348 -8.37 5.50 -4.46
N PHE A 349 -9.19 6.51 -4.17
CA PHE A 349 -8.84 7.91 -4.39
C PHE A 349 -8.76 8.71 -3.08
N HIS A 350 -9.76 8.58 -2.22
CA HIS A 350 -9.82 9.28 -0.94
C HIS A 350 -9.18 8.42 0.15
N PHE A 351 -8.13 8.95 0.77
CA PHE A 351 -7.35 8.24 1.80
C PHE A 351 -7.53 8.92 3.16
N TYR A 352 -7.81 8.10 4.17
CA TYR A 352 -7.89 8.50 5.56
C TYR A 352 -6.62 8.11 6.30
N ARG A 353 -6.11 9.02 7.11
CA ARG A 353 -4.93 8.79 7.96
C ARG A 353 -5.36 8.77 9.43
N PRO A 354 -5.54 7.59 10.04
CA PRO A 354 -5.92 7.52 11.47
C PRO A 354 -4.81 8.00 12.39
N SER A 355 -3.57 8.02 11.91
CA SER A 355 -2.41 8.54 12.63
C SER A 355 -1.49 9.30 11.67
N TYR A 356 -0.85 10.35 12.16
CA TYR A 356 0.21 11.09 11.46
C TYR A 356 1.60 10.64 11.91
N GLU A 357 1.69 9.71 12.88
CA GLU A 357 2.93 9.06 13.26
C GLU A 357 3.42 8.15 12.15
N PRO A 358 4.74 8.04 11.92
CA PRO A 358 5.24 7.13 10.90
C PRO A 358 5.00 5.67 11.29
N VAL A 359 4.65 4.85 10.31
CA VAL A 359 4.61 3.39 10.46
C VAL A 359 6.03 2.82 10.44
N MET A 360 6.93 3.46 9.69
CA MET A 360 8.36 3.20 9.68
C MET A 360 9.11 4.53 9.71
N GLY A 361 9.76 4.80 10.84
CA GLY A 361 10.50 6.03 11.07
C GLY A 361 12.00 5.84 11.07
N VAL A 362 12.72 6.96 11.08
CA VAL A 362 14.17 6.95 11.17
C VAL A 362 14.64 6.54 12.56
N ASN A 363 15.83 5.93 12.61
CA ASN A 363 16.51 5.64 13.86
C ASN A 363 17.38 6.85 14.22
N GLU A 364 17.28 7.32 15.45
CA GLU A 364 18.06 8.47 15.92
C GLU A 364 19.51 8.11 16.29
N THR A 365 19.85 6.82 16.29
CA THR A 365 21.19 6.33 16.60
C THR A 365 22.10 6.47 15.39
N GLU A 366 23.18 7.22 15.54
CA GLU A 366 24.18 7.40 14.49
C GLU A 366 24.77 6.05 14.05
N GLY A 367 24.88 5.86 12.74
CA GLY A 367 25.40 4.63 12.13
C GLY A 367 24.34 3.57 11.85
N ALA A 368 23.09 3.77 12.28
CA ALA A 368 22.00 2.88 11.91
C ALA A 368 21.75 2.96 10.39
N TRP A 369 21.36 1.82 9.80
CA TRP A 369 21.09 1.75 8.35
C TRP A 369 19.99 2.72 7.89
N ASN A 370 19.09 3.10 8.77
CA ASN A 370 17.96 3.99 8.54
C ASN A 370 18.04 5.29 9.36
N TRP A 371 19.24 5.72 9.70
CA TRP A 371 19.40 6.91 10.54
C TRP A 371 18.93 8.19 9.86
N GLY A 372 19.32 8.40 8.64
CA GLY A 372 19.11 9.71 8.01
C GLY A 372 17.75 9.87 7.36
N ASN A 373 17.29 8.85 6.67
CA ASN A 373 16.15 8.98 5.76
C ASN A 373 15.53 7.63 5.49
N MET A 374 14.22 7.53 5.70
CA MET A 374 13.39 6.41 5.29
C MET A 374 12.57 6.88 4.11
N GLN A 375 12.91 6.45 2.90
CA GLN A 375 12.27 6.96 1.70
C GLN A 375 11.61 5.85 0.91
N SER A 376 10.32 5.98 0.72
CA SER A 376 9.46 5.10 -0.04
C SER A 376 9.37 3.68 0.51
N VAL A 377 8.18 3.35 0.93
CA VAL A 377 7.74 1.96 1.04
C VAL A 377 7.41 1.51 -0.37
N ILE A 378 7.76 0.28 -0.67
CA ILE A 378 7.48 -0.32 -1.98
C ILE A 378 5.98 -0.54 -2.22
N GLY A 379 5.15 0.05 -1.37
CA GLY A 379 3.70 0.05 -1.53
C GLY A 379 3.02 -1.31 -1.41
N VAL A 380 3.75 -2.35 -1.05
CA VAL A 380 3.29 -3.72 -1.24
C VAL A 380 3.55 -4.53 0.03
N PRO A 381 2.54 -4.75 0.87
CA PRO A 381 2.69 -5.70 1.95
C PRO A 381 2.68 -7.12 1.39
N LEU A 382 3.64 -7.93 1.81
CA LEU A 382 3.67 -9.35 1.48
C LEU A 382 3.11 -10.13 2.67
N ILE A 383 2.29 -11.13 2.38
CA ILE A 383 1.63 -11.95 3.40
C ILE A 383 2.46 -13.20 3.64
N VAL A 384 3.05 -13.29 4.82
CA VAL A 384 3.90 -14.42 5.21
C VAL A 384 3.34 -15.04 6.48
N GLY A 385 2.48 -16.05 6.32
CA GLY A 385 1.78 -16.66 7.45
C GLY A 385 0.88 -15.66 8.17
N ASP A 386 1.10 -15.47 9.45
CA ASP A 386 0.35 -14.54 10.30
C ASP A 386 0.92 -13.12 10.30
N SER A 387 1.90 -12.85 9.44
CA SER A 387 2.62 -11.57 9.40
C SER A 387 2.54 -10.92 8.05
N LEU A 388 2.76 -9.61 8.05
CA LEU A 388 2.99 -8.81 6.85
C LEU A 388 4.45 -8.39 6.82
N TYR A 389 5.07 -8.49 5.64
CA TYR A 389 6.42 -8.00 5.39
C TYR A 389 6.34 -6.69 4.61
N LEU A 390 6.96 -5.65 5.17
CA LEU A 390 7.05 -4.32 4.57
C LEU A 390 8.53 -4.00 4.37
N TYR A 391 8.88 -3.58 3.16
CA TYR A 391 10.26 -3.21 2.83
C TYR A 391 10.36 -1.71 2.59
N SER A 392 11.51 -1.15 2.91
CA SER A 392 11.76 0.28 2.74
C SER A 392 13.22 0.54 2.49
N SER A 393 13.51 1.71 1.92
CA SER A 393 14.87 2.17 1.67
C SER A 393 15.32 3.08 2.80
N GLY A 394 16.49 2.81 3.37
CA GLY A 394 17.06 3.61 4.44
C GLY A 394 18.45 4.12 4.08
N ARG A 395 18.80 5.31 4.59
CA ARG A 395 20.12 5.89 4.44
C ARG A 395 20.85 5.90 5.77
N MET A 396 22.11 5.54 5.73
CA MET A 396 23.00 5.68 6.90
C MET A 396 23.44 7.13 7.07
N LYS A 397 23.78 7.50 8.28
CA LYS A 397 24.47 8.74 8.53
C LYS A 397 25.85 8.75 7.86
N ASN A 398 26.17 9.87 7.26
CA ASN A 398 27.52 10.15 6.85
C ASN A 398 27.86 11.64 7.04
N LYS A 399 29.12 11.98 6.86
CA LYS A 399 29.63 13.35 7.03
C LYS A 399 29.07 14.34 6.02
N VAL A 400 28.56 13.84 4.91
CA VAL A 400 27.95 14.62 3.84
C VAL A 400 26.58 14.03 3.53
N MET A 401 25.62 14.86 3.18
CA MET A 401 24.25 14.45 2.92
C MET A 401 24.12 13.28 1.93
N TRP A 402 25.03 13.18 0.97
CA TRP A 402 24.98 12.19 -0.08
C TRP A 402 25.91 11.00 0.14
N ASP A 403 26.67 10.99 1.22
CA ASP A 403 27.52 9.88 1.58
C ASP A 403 26.77 8.85 2.41
N GLY A 404 27.32 7.65 2.52
CA GLY A 404 26.73 6.54 3.25
C GLY A 404 25.90 5.62 2.38
N PHE A 405 25.65 4.43 2.89
CA PHE A 405 24.90 3.41 2.15
C PHE A 405 23.42 3.76 2.09
N THR A 406 22.81 3.51 0.94
CA THR A 406 21.37 3.39 0.82
C THR A 406 21.06 1.91 0.64
N SER A 407 20.32 1.36 1.55
CA SER A 407 20.07 -0.08 1.66
C SER A 407 18.60 -0.38 1.89
N THR A 408 18.26 -1.66 1.88
CA THR A 408 16.87 -2.15 2.03
C THR A 408 16.70 -2.78 3.39
N GLY A 409 15.66 -2.35 4.09
CA GLY A 409 15.27 -2.94 5.37
C GLY A 409 13.89 -3.59 5.30
N LEU A 410 13.67 -4.52 6.21
CA LEU A 410 12.42 -5.24 6.42
C LEU A 410 11.81 -4.81 7.75
N ALA A 411 10.51 -4.58 7.75
CA ALA A 411 9.73 -4.42 8.96
C ALA A 411 8.50 -5.36 8.89
N THR A 412 7.98 -5.74 10.03
CA THR A 412 6.86 -6.68 10.10
C THR A 412 5.70 -6.09 10.89
N LEU A 413 4.51 -6.51 10.51
CA LEU A 413 3.26 -6.28 11.23
C LEU A 413 2.52 -7.61 11.36
N ARG A 414 1.63 -7.69 12.34
CA ARG A 414 0.61 -8.73 12.35
C ARG A 414 -0.21 -8.64 11.05
N ARG A 415 -0.65 -9.77 10.50
CA ARG A 415 -1.58 -9.78 9.37
C ARG A 415 -2.80 -8.93 9.68
N ASP A 416 -3.21 -8.03 8.79
CA ASP A 416 -4.23 -6.99 8.98
C ASP A 416 -3.90 -5.98 10.08
N GLY A 417 -2.70 -6.03 10.64
CA GLY A 417 -2.33 -5.37 11.89
C GLY A 417 -1.95 -3.90 11.78
N PHE A 418 -2.42 -3.21 10.75
CA PHE A 418 -2.17 -1.77 10.58
C PHE A 418 -2.90 -0.95 11.64
N VAL A 419 -4.16 -1.29 11.89
CA VAL A 419 -5.07 -0.59 12.79
C VAL A 419 -5.94 -1.62 13.49
N SER A 420 -6.22 -1.39 14.78
CA SER A 420 -7.17 -2.19 15.53
C SER A 420 -8.16 -1.30 16.28
N MET A 421 -9.30 -1.88 16.65
CA MET A 421 -10.17 -1.32 17.68
C MET A 421 -9.80 -1.97 19.00
N HIS A 422 -9.46 -1.17 19.99
CA HIS A 422 -8.85 -1.59 21.26
C HIS A 422 -9.71 -1.24 22.46
N THR A 423 -9.67 -2.09 23.47
CA THR A 423 -10.18 -1.81 24.81
C THR A 423 -9.29 -2.43 25.86
N ASP A 424 -9.05 -1.70 26.97
CA ASP A 424 -8.32 -2.21 28.13
C ASP A 424 -9.23 -2.99 29.09
N THR A 425 -10.53 -2.83 28.95
CA THR A 425 -11.54 -3.42 29.81
C THR A 425 -12.54 -4.23 29.00
N GLU A 426 -13.79 -3.75 28.90
CA GLU A 426 -14.82 -4.33 28.07
C GLU A 426 -15.25 -3.29 27.04
N GLY A 427 -15.37 -3.71 25.79
CA GLY A 427 -15.80 -2.84 24.69
C GLY A 427 -16.80 -3.52 23.79
N VAL A 428 -17.58 -2.70 23.11
CA VAL A 428 -18.52 -3.15 22.11
C VAL A 428 -18.33 -2.40 20.80
N LEU A 429 -18.59 -3.09 19.70
CA LEU A 429 -18.59 -2.50 18.37
C LEU A 429 -19.77 -3.07 17.60
N VAL A 430 -20.58 -2.16 17.07
CA VAL A 430 -21.73 -2.52 16.21
C VAL A 430 -21.46 -2.03 14.80
N THR A 431 -21.59 -2.92 13.83
CA THR A 431 -21.40 -2.56 12.44
C THR A 431 -22.58 -1.78 11.88
N GLU A 432 -22.35 -1.08 10.79
CA GLU A 432 -23.39 -0.62 9.89
C GLU A 432 -24.18 -1.83 9.36
N LYS A 433 -25.30 -1.57 8.65
CA LYS A 433 -26.03 -2.62 7.94
C LYS A 433 -25.12 -3.22 6.87
N ILE A 434 -24.98 -4.54 6.91
CA ILE A 434 -24.13 -5.30 5.98
C ILE A 434 -24.93 -6.40 5.30
N LYS A 435 -24.38 -6.87 4.19
CA LYS A 435 -24.93 -7.98 3.41
C LYS A 435 -23.79 -8.87 2.95
N PHE A 436 -23.99 -10.19 3.04
CA PHE A 436 -22.98 -11.18 2.67
C PHE A 436 -23.62 -12.41 2.01
N ASP A 437 -22.80 -13.18 1.30
CA ASP A 437 -23.19 -14.43 0.66
C ASP A 437 -22.40 -15.65 1.13
N GLY A 438 -21.36 -15.45 1.95
CA GLY A 438 -20.58 -16.51 2.56
C GLY A 438 -21.32 -17.21 3.70
N ASN A 439 -20.70 -18.23 4.29
CA ASN A 439 -21.33 -19.07 5.31
C ASN A 439 -20.38 -19.47 6.45
N HIS A 440 -19.16 -18.91 6.48
CA HIS A 440 -18.20 -19.13 7.57
C HIS A 440 -17.69 -17.78 8.07
N PHE A 441 -17.95 -17.50 9.34
CA PHE A 441 -17.59 -16.23 9.96
C PHE A 441 -16.19 -16.34 10.58
N PHE A 442 -15.30 -15.41 10.21
CA PHE A 442 -13.93 -15.35 10.73
C PHE A 442 -13.62 -14.00 11.34
N VAL A 443 -12.72 -14.01 12.32
CA VAL A 443 -12.17 -12.79 12.90
C VAL A 443 -10.64 -12.87 12.98
N ASN A 444 -10.00 -11.71 12.94
CA ASN A 444 -8.62 -11.50 13.32
C ASN A 444 -8.64 -10.66 14.59
N ALA A 445 -8.23 -11.25 15.71
CA ALA A 445 -8.32 -10.61 17.01
C ALA A 445 -7.32 -11.17 18.01
N GLN A 446 -6.98 -10.35 19.00
CA GLN A 446 -6.25 -10.76 20.20
C GLN A 446 -6.99 -10.19 21.40
N ALA A 447 -7.59 -11.04 22.20
CA ALA A 447 -8.41 -10.61 23.32
C ALA A 447 -8.50 -11.68 24.40
N LYS A 448 -8.73 -11.26 25.64
CA LYS A 448 -9.00 -12.19 26.72
C LYS A 448 -10.29 -12.96 26.46
N ASP A 449 -11.29 -12.29 25.92
CA ASP A 449 -12.57 -12.89 25.52
C ASP A 449 -13.17 -12.11 24.35
N LEU A 450 -13.77 -12.85 23.43
CA LEU A 450 -14.51 -12.28 22.30
C LEU A 450 -15.81 -13.05 22.10
N GLN A 451 -16.90 -12.32 21.95
CA GLN A 451 -18.21 -12.85 21.58
C GLN A 451 -18.78 -12.06 20.43
N VAL A 452 -19.48 -12.75 19.53
CA VAL A 452 -20.07 -12.16 18.33
C VAL A 452 -21.56 -12.47 18.32
N GLU A 453 -22.36 -11.47 18.01
CA GLU A 453 -23.81 -11.51 17.96
C GLU A 453 -24.26 -10.96 16.61
N ILE A 454 -25.26 -11.58 16.01
CA ILE A 454 -25.84 -11.11 14.74
C ILE A 454 -27.25 -10.62 14.99
N MET A 455 -27.54 -9.41 14.50
CA MET A 455 -28.82 -8.73 14.63
C MET A 455 -29.43 -8.53 13.24
N ASP A 456 -30.74 -8.41 13.21
CA ASP A 456 -31.45 -7.97 11.99
C ASP A 456 -31.21 -6.47 11.73
N GLU A 457 -31.76 -5.96 10.64
CA GLU A 457 -31.57 -4.56 10.24
C GLU A 457 -32.14 -3.55 11.25
N ASN A 458 -33.05 -3.99 12.12
CA ASN A 458 -33.68 -3.17 13.18
C ASN A 458 -32.91 -3.25 14.51
N GLY A 459 -31.84 -4.02 14.57
CA GLY A 459 -31.05 -4.19 15.79
C GLY A 459 -31.57 -5.27 16.73
N ASN A 460 -32.48 -6.10 16.31
CA ASN A 460 -32.97 -7.23 17.08
C ASN A 460 -32.09 -8.45 16.88
N VAL A 461 -31.70 -9.10 17.98
CA VAL A 461 -30.87 -10.29 17.92
C VAL A 461 -31.59 -11.41 17.17
N ILE A 462 -30.93 -11.99 16.19
CA ILE A 462 -31.46 -13.12 15.43
C ILE A 462 -31.30 -14.38 16.28
N THR A 463 -32.43 -15.09 16.48
CA THR A 463 -32.45 -16.33 17.26
C THR A 463 -31.44 -17.33 16.74
N GLY A 464 -30.60 -17.84 17.63
CA GLY A 464 -29.51 -18.77 17.31
C GLY A 464 -28.15 -18.12 17.10
N PHE A 465 -28.11 -16.78 17.00
CA PHE A 465 -26.87 -16.02 16.79
C PHE A 465 -26.67 -14.96 17.87
N SER A 466 -27.17 -15.23 19.09
CA SER A 466 -26.97 -14.35 20.24
C SER A 466 -25.53 -14.44 20.77
N ARG A 467 -25.19 -13.46 21.59
CA ARG A 467 -23.93 -13.47 22.37
C ARG A 467 -23.77 -14.76 23.17
N GLU A 468 -24.85 -15.20 23.84
CA GLU A 468 -24.86 -16.40 24.69
C GLU A 468 -24.69 -17.68 23.86
N ASP A 469 -25.20 -17.70 22.64
CA ASP A 469 -25.05 -18.82 21.71
C ASP A 469 -23.65 -18.88 21.07
N CYS A 470 -22.89 -17.80 21.11
CA CYS A 470 -21.55 -17.76 20.54
C CYS A 470 -20.64 -18.73 21.28
N LYS A 471 -19.99 -19.63 20.52
CA LYS A 471 -19.01 -20.53 21.09
C LYS A 471 -17.84 -19.74 21.66
N GLU A 472 -17.40 -20.12 22.84
CA GLU A 472 -16.38 -19.39 23.60
C GLU A 472 -15.05 -19.25 22.85
N MET A 473 -14.49 -18.03 22.92
CA MET A 473 -13.19 -17.67 22.39
C MET A 473 -12.41 -16.96 23.51
N ASN A 474 -11.78 -17.75 24.38
CA ASN A 474 -11.01 -17.27 25.52
C ASN A 474 -9.52 -17.25 25.21
N ASP A 475 -8.79 -16.27 25.74
CA ASP A 475 -7.36 -16.10 25.50
C ASP A 475 -7.02 -16.20 24.02
N LEU A 476 -7.80 -15.48 23.23
CA LEU A 476 -7.73 -15.51 21.77
C LEU A 476 -6.52 -14.74 21.27
N ASN A 477 -5.74 -15.37 20.41
CA ASN A 477 -4.76 -14.70 19.57
C ASN A 477 -4.70 -15.44 18.23
N SER A 478 -5.51 -15.00 17.29
CA SER A 478 -5.61 -15.65 15.99
C SER A 478 -5.82 -14.59 14.90
N THR A 479 -5.11 -14.75 13.81
CA THR A 479 -5.32 -13.94 12.61
C THR A 479 -6.42 -14.50 11.73
N LYS A 480 -6.94 -15.70 12.06
CA LYS A 480 -8.02 -16.35 11.30
C LYS A 480 -8.78 -17.31 12.20
N GLN A 481 -9.66 -16.78 13.03
CA GLN A 481 -10.46 -17.54 13.98
C GLN A 481 -11.87 -17.76 13.44
N LEU A 482 -12.26 -19.02 13.29
CA LEU A 482 -13.64 -19.38 12.97
C LEU A 482 -14.55 -19.09 14.17
N VAL A 483 -15.62 -18.36 13.91
CA VAL A 483 -16.67 -18.07 14.89
C VAL A 483 -17.88 -18.96 14.60
N THR A 484 -18.35 -19.67 15.62
CA THR A 484 -19.51 -20.56 15.52
C THR A 484 -20.49 -20.31 16.68
N TRP A 485 -21.73 -20.76 16.49
CA TRP A 485 -22.80 -20.64 17.49
C TRP A 485 -23.30 -22.01 17.90
N LYS A 486 -23.53 -22.19 19.19
CA LYS A 486 -23.92 -23.49 19.81
C LYS A 486 -25.31 -23.95 19.37
N SER A 487 -26.15 -23.04 18.91
CA SER A 487 -27.52 -23.34 18.45
C SER A 487 -27.60 -24.33 17.29
N GLY A 488 -26.49 -24.50 16.57
CA GLY A 488 -26.47 -25.31 15.35
C GLY A 488 -27.12 -24.65 14.14
N LYS A 489 -27.65 -23.44 14.27
CA LYS A 489 -28.14 -22.67 13.13
C LYS A 489 -27.00 -22.28 12.22
N LYS A 490 -27.22 -22.45 10.93
CA LYS A 490 -26.19 -22.20 9.91
C LYS A 490 -26.24 -20.76 9.45
N LEU A 491 -25.06 -20.13 9.35
CA LEU A 491 -24.90 -18.77 8.87
C LEU A 491 -25.45 -18.59 7.45
N ALA A 492 -25.43 -19.65 6.64
CA ALA A 492 -25.99 -19.65 5.28
C ALA A 492 -27.45 -19.19 5.24
N ALA A 493 -28.22 -19.40 6.31
CA ALA A 493 -29.61 -18.94 6.40
C ALA A 493 -29.73 -17.41 6.38
N LEU A 494 -28.65 -16.68 6.68
CA LEU A 494 -28.59 -15.22 6.69
C LEU A 494 -28.03 -14.66 5.37
N SER A 495 -27.58 -15.51 4.46
CA SER A 495 -27.03 -15.10 3.18
C SER A 495 -28.02 -14.25 2.39
N GLY A 496 -27.56 -13.10 1.90
CA GLY A 496 -28.37 -12.16 1.17
C GLY A 496 -29.31 -11.31 2.02
N LYS A 497 -29.37 -11.53 3.32
CA LYS A 497 -30.17 -10.72 4.25
C LYS A 497 -29.35 -9.54 4.78
N ILE A 498 -30.06 -8.46 5.12
CA ILE A 498 -29.44 -7.29 5.75
C ILE A 498 -29.34 -7.56 7.24
N VAL A 499 -28.10 -7.52 7.76
CA VAL A 499 -27.82 -7.77 9.17
C VAL A 499 -26.88 -6.70 9.73
N LYS A 500 -26.77 -6.66 11.06
CA LYS A 500 -25.74 -5.95 11.79
C LYS A 500 -24.98 -6.95 12.65
N VAL A 501 -23.70 -6.74 12.85
CA VAL A 501 -22.87 -7.59 13.71
C VAL A 501 -22.42 -6.78 14.91
N LYS A 502 -22.51 -7.39 16.10
CA LYS A 502 -22.04 -6.79 17.33
C LYS A 502 -20.92 -7.65 17.93
N PHE A 503 -19.80 -6.99 18.20
CA PHE A 503 -18.63 -7.60 18.82
C PHE A 503 -18.54 -7.16 20.27
N TYR A 504 -18.32 -8.11 21.15
CA TYR A 504 -18.04 -7.88 22.58
C TYR A 504 -16.60 -8.31 22.85
N VAL A 505 -15.75 -7.33 23.14
CA VAL A 505 -14.32 -7.57 23.33
C VAL A 505 -13.95 -7.29 24.77
N THR A 506 -13.22 -8.22 25.40
CA THR A 506 -12.63 -8.02 26.72
C THR A 506 -11.12 -7.98 26.61
N CYS A 507 -10.51 -6.87 27.06
CA CYS A 507 -9.05 -6.67 27.11
C CYS A 507 -8.35 -7.11 25.83
N GLY A 508 -8.49 -6.32 24.78
CA GLY A 508 -7.83 -6.72 23.52
C GLY A 508 -8.12 -5.83 22.34
N ASP A 509 -7.83 -6.40 21.19
CA ASP A 509 -7.81 -5.75 19.88
C ASP A 509 -8.60 -6.58 18.88
N LEU A 510 -9.46 -5.89 18.13
CA LEU A 510 -10.18 -6.43 16.97
C LEU A 510 -9.61 -5.79 15.73
N TYR A 511 -9.04 -6.60 14.83
CA TYR A 511 -8.40 -6.13 13.60
C TYR A 511 -9.30 -6.22 12.39
N ALA A 512 -10.01 -7.34 12.23
CA ALA A 512 -10.83 -7.60 11.04
C ALA A 512 -11.88 -8.66 11.31
N PHE A 513 -12.91 -8.68 10.46
CA PHE A 513 -13.82 -9.80 10.31
C PHE A 513 -14.10 -10.04 8.84
N TRP A 514 -14.53 -11.24 8.47
CA TRP A 514 -15.01 -11.55 7.12
C TRP A 514 -15.86 -12.80 7.13
N ILE A 515 -16.61 -12.99 6.08
CA ILE A 515 -17.50 -14.14 5.94
C ILE A 515 -17.15 -14.86 4.66
N SER A 516 -16.53 -16.03 4.82
CA SER A 516 -15.97 -16.81 3.73
C SER A 516 -16.99 -17.82 3.19
N PRO A 517 -16.98 -18.11 1.88
CA PRO A 517 -17.71 -19.26 1.35
C PRO A 517 -17.04 -20.60 1.71
N TRP A 518 -15.81 -20.59 2.24
CA TRP A 518 -15.04 -21.78 2.58
C TRP A 518 -14.74 -21.87 4.07
N ASP A 519 -14.71 -23.09 4.59
CA ASP A 519 -14.36 -23.35 5.99
C ASP A 519 -12.88 -23.08 6.30
N THR A 520 -12.06 -23.03 5.28
CA THR A 520 -10.63 -22.69 5.36
C THR A 520 -10.37 -21.20 5.44
N GLY A 521 -11.38 -20.35 5.23
CA GLY A 521 -11.36 -18.95 5.55
C GLY A 521 -10.80 -18.01 4.49
N GLU A 522 -10.64 -18.45 3.25
CA GLU A 522 -10.24 -17.55 2.17
C GLU A 522 -11.25 -16.41 2.03
N SER A 523 -10.73 -15.18 2.00
CA SER A 523 -11.54 -13.97 2.16
C SER A 523 -12.10 -13.43 0.84
N ARG A 524 -11.64 -13.91 -0.30
CA ARG A 524 -11.88 -13.34 -1.63
C ARG A 524 -11.30 -11.93 -1.80
N GLY A 525 -10.46 -11.48 -0.87
CA GLY A 525 -9.81 -10.18 -0.92
C GLY A 525 -8.53 -10.17 -1.73
N TYR A 526 -8.01 -8.99 -1.96
CA TYR A 526 -6.73 -8.82 -2.65
C TYR A 526 -5.57 -9.18 -1.72
N THR A 527 -4.55 -9.84 -2.27
CA THR A 527 -3.45 -10.40 -1.47
C THR A 527 -2.22 -9.49 -1.41
N GLY A 528 -2.38 -8.19 -1.72
CA GLY A 528 -1.25 -7.27 -1.71
C GLY A 528 -0.14 -7.73 -2.64
N GLY A 529 1.07 -7.83 -2.14
CA GLY A 529 2.23 -8.35 -2.89
C GLY A 529 2.27 -9.86 -3.02
N GLY A 530 1.25 -10.56 -2.48
CA GLY A 530 1.22 -12.01 -2.45
C GLY A 530 1.97 -12.60 -1.26
N GLY A 531 2.10 -13.90 -1.25
CA GLY A 531 2.83 -14.61 -0.21
C GLY A 531 2.78 -16.13 -0.38
N PRO A 532 3.61 -16.85 0.38
CA PRO A 532 3.63 -18.32 0.31
C PRO A 532 2.27 -18.95 0.64
N GLY A 533 1.86 -19.91 -0.16
CA GLY A 533 0.62 -20.67 0.04
C GLY A 533 -0.65 -19.97 -0.43
N LEU A 534 -0.57 -18.74 -0.95
CA LEU A 534 -1.72 -18.03 -1.48
C LEU A 534 -2.00 -18.41 -2.94
N ASN A 535 -3.20 -18.12 -3.41
CA ASN A 535 -3.56 -18.36 -4.79
C ASN A 535 -2.76 -17.44 -5.72
N PRO A 536 -2.19 -17.98 -6.83
CA PRO A 536 -1.38 -17.18 -7.75
C PRO A 536 -2.13 -16.07 -8.49
N CYS A 537 -3.47 -16.06 -8.44
CA CYS A 537 -4.27 -15.05 -9.15
C CYS A 537 -4.32 -13.69 -8.47
N GLY A 538 -3.73 -13.53 -7.27
CA GLY A 538 -3.74 -12.26 -6.54
C GLY A 538 -5.00 -11.98 -5.75
N ILE A 539 -5.91 -12.95 -5.69
CA ILE A 539 -7.14 -12.92 -4.90
C ILE A 539 -7.13 -14.13 -3.96
N ASP A 540 -7.55 -13.93 -2.72
CA ASP A 540 -7.59 -14.98 -1.70
C ASP A 540 -8.81 -15.90 -1.92
N ILE A 541 -8.63 -16.89 -2.78
CA ILE A 541 -9.62 -17.91 -3.11
C ILE A 541 -9.00 -19.31 -2.95
N LYS A 542 -9.89 -20.29 -2.74
CA LYS A 542 -9.47 -21.68 -2.58
C LYS A 542 -9.08 -22.32 -3.92
#